data_7eb10d419ed6d79bb4c33fe3be9c4f95
#
_entry.id   7eb10d419ed6d79bb4c33fe3be9c4f95
#
_cell.length_a   1.000
_cell.length_b   1.000
_cell.length_c   1.000
_cell.angle_alpha   90.00
_cell.angle_beta   90.00
_cell.angle_gamma   90.00
#
_symmetry.space_group_name_H-M   'P 1'
#
loop_
_entity.id
_entity.type
_entity.pdbx_description
1 polymer ?
#
loop_
_entity_poly.entity_id
_entity_poly.type
_entity_poly.pdbx_seq_one_letter_code
_entity_poly.pdbx_strand_id
1 'polypeptide(L)'
;MIGAPANSTFAGSRESSRYGLRSKAGRAALLIAAVGVLTGCGGASVAVPTSFPIPLVEKLPLKMGVYLNPELLAYVHNEKLESSGNWSISLGDAQQPMFKNLLTGMFDQMEFVADPQSPPANLDGVLVPNIEEVQFSIPSQTRSDYYEVWIRYQFKLYSGDGQLLADWPLTAYGKANERNYGMQSNQQGLQAAALAACRDAMAFFTIQFQGVPPVKDWLAAKL
;
A
#
# COMPACT_ATOMS: atom_id res chain seq x y z
N MET A 1 74.32 55.23 24.52
CA MET A 1 75.36 54.52 25.23
C MET A 1 75.12 53.03 25.07
N ILE A 2 75.88 52.41 24.23
CA ILE A 2 76.93 51.45 24.54
C ILE A 2 76.25 50.20 25.20
N GLY A 3 76.20 49.05 24.58
CA GLY A 3 77.22 48.15 24.12
C GLY A 3 76.61 46.85 23.68
N ALA A 4 77.11 46.36 22.58
CA ALA A 4 77.27 44.93 22.23
C ALA A 4 78.59 44.44 22.94
N PRO A 5 79.00 43.16 22.86
CA PRO A 5 78.65 42.03 21.99
C PRO A 5 78.69 40.63 22.71
N ALA A 6 78.58 39.58 21.92
CA ALA A 6 79.38 38.37 21.79
C ALA A 6 78.53 37.08 21.88
N ASN A 7 78.49 36.39 20.74
CA ASN A 7 79.19 35.21 20.27
C ASN A 7 79.24 33.97 21.20
N SER A 8 78.66 32.85 20.72
CA SER A 8 79.35 31.55 20.50
C SER A 8 78.27 30.44 20.14
N THR A 9 78.32 29.91 18.96
CA THR A 9 79.03 28.67 18.51
C THR A 9 78.21 27.37 18.77
N PHE A 10 77.87 26.75 17.62
CA PHE A 10 77.82 25.32 17.29
C PHE A 10 77.14 24.30 18.21
N ALA A 11 76.11 23.65 17.70
CA ALA A 11 76.16 22.18 17.49
C ALA A 11 74.98 21.74 16.61
N GLY A 12 75.28 21.10 15.48
CA GLY A 12 74.33 20.52 14.61
C GLY A 12 73.85 19.16 15.13
N SER A 13 72.60 18.88 14.91
CA SER A 13 72.14 17.51 14.90
C SER A 13 71.17 17.33 13.72
N ARG A 14 71.55 16.42 12.84
CA ARG A 14 70.80 15.95 11.73
C ARG A 14 69.54 15.24 12.27
N GLU A 15 68.36 15.75 12.01
CA GLU A 15 67.13 14.99 12.15
C GLU A 15 66.62 14.61 10.76
N SER A 16 66.61 13.31 10.58
CA SER A 16 66.25 12.64 9.35
C SER A 16 64.74 12.83 9.04
N SER A 17 64.53 13.33 7.86
CA SER A 17 63.23 13.32 7.15
C SER A 17 62.56 11.95 7.20
N ARG A 18 61.48 11.83 7.97
CA ARG A 18 60.47 10.76 7.85
C ARG A 18 59.09 11.38 7.69
N TYR A 19 58.89 12.14 6.63
CA TYR A 19 57.57 12.55 6.19
C TYR A 19 57.28 11.89 4.84
N GLY A 20 56.22 11.11 4.82
CA GLY A 20 55.54 10.82 3.56
C GLY A 20 55.40 9.37 3.19
N LEU A 21 54.60 8.58 3.91
CA LEU A 21 53.98 7.40 3.26
C LEU A 21 52.68 6.90 3.97
N ARG A 22 51.95 7.76 4.70
CA ARG A 22 50.74 7.30 5.41
C ARG A 22 49.42 7.91 4.96
N SER A 23 49.37 8.75 3.92
CA SER A 23 48.12 9.43 3.55
C SER A 23 47.41 8.95 2.27
N LYS A 24 48.09 8.10 1.47
CA LYS A 24 47.48 7.65 0.20
C LYS A 24 46.69 6.35 0.30
N ALA A 25 47.02 5.46 1.24
CA ALA A 25 46.29 4.22 1.44
C ALA A 25 44.93 4.42 2.14
N GLY A 26 44.82 5.38 3.08
CA GLY A 26 43.55 5.67 3.81
C GLY A 26 42.48 6.34 2.94
N ARG A 27 42.91 7.15 1.95
CA ARG A 27 41.95 7.82 1.03
C ARG A 27 41.41 6.88 -0.05
N ALA A 28 42.19 5.90 -0.50
CA ALA A 28 41.76 4.89 -1.46
C ALA A 28 40.76 3.91 -0.80
N ALA A 29 40.95 3.51 0.47
CA ALA A 29 40.04 2.63 1.18
C ALA A 29 38.70 3.32 1.48
N LEU A 30 38.67 4.63 1.77
CA LEU A 30 37.42 5.38 2.00
C LEU A 30 36.61 5.59 0.73
N LEU A 31 37.25 5.73 -0.42
CA LEU A 31 36.57 5.84 -1.72
C LEU A 31 35.95 4.50 -2.18
N ILE A 32 36.57 3.37 -1.87
CA ILE A 32 36.04 2.03 -2.22
C ILE A 32 34.85 1.67 -1.31
N ALA A 33 34.85 2.09 -0.05
CA ALA A 33 33.73 1.88 0.85
C ALA A 33 32.48 2.73 0.48
N ALA A 34 32.67 3.90 -0.15
CA ALA A 34 31.56 4.76 -0.59
C ALA A 34 30.85 4.28 -1.86
N VAL A 35 31.51 3.47 -2.71
CA VAL A 35 30.91 2.94 -3.96
C VAL A 35 30.06 1.71 -3.72
N GLY A 36 30.21 1.00 -2.58
CA GLY A 36 29.46 -0.21 -2.26
C GLY A 36 28.01 0.00 -1.81
N VAL A 37 27.52 1.24 -1.61
CA VAL A 37 26.18 1.54 -1.05
C VAL A 37 25.18 1.98 -2.12
N LEU A 38 25.56 2.03 -3.41
CA LEU A 38 24.70 2.52 -4.51
C LEU A 38 23.95 1.41 -5.29
N THR A 39 23.91 0.18 -4.80
CA THR A 39 22.95 -0.80 -5.31
C THR A 39 21.61 -0.57 -4.64
N GLY A 40 20.96 0.55 -4.91
CA GLY A 40 19.55 0.74 -4.67
C GLY A 40 18.81 -0.25 -5.55
N CYS A 41 18.41 -1.42 -5.02
CA CYS A 41 17.45 -2.29 -5.68
C CYS A 41 16.21 -1.44 -5.96
N GLY A 42 15.92 -1.21 -7.25
CA GLY A 42 14.65 -0.61 -7.65
C GLY A 42 13.49 -1.42 -7.04
N GLY A 43 12.34 -0.79 -6.89
CA GLY A 43 11.16 -1.43 -6.32
C GLY A 43 10.56 -0.58 -5.20
N ALA A 44 9.40 -1.01 -4.70
CA ALA A 44 8.76 -0.43 -3.53
C ALA A 44 7.92 -1.47 -2.78
N SER A 45 7.84 -1.32 -1.46
CA SER A 45 6.91 -2.06 -0.61
C SER A 45 6.01 -1.04 0.08
N VAL A 46 4.71 -1.14 -0.16
CA VAL A 46 3.74 -0.19 0.35
C VAL A 46 2.60 -0.90 1.09
N ALA A 47 2.08 -0.25 2.13
CA ALA A 47 0.84 -0.66 2.79
C ALA A 47 -0.24 0.40 2.52
N VAL A 48 -1.45 -0.05 2.18
CA VAL A 48 -2.57 0.87 1.96
C VAL A 48 -3.01 1.46 3.30
N PRO A 49 -3.18 2.80 3.40
CA PRO A 49 -3.69 3.43 4.62
C PRO A 49 -5.07 2.92 5.02
N THR A 50 -5.31 2.83 6.32
CA THR A 50 -6.55 2.27 6.90
C THR A 50 -7.67 3.30 7.09
N SER A 51 -7.47 4.55 6.63
CA SER A 51 -8.44 5.63 6.76
C SER A 51 -9.31 5.75 5.51
N PHE A 52 -10.59 5.42 5.65
CA PHE A 52 -11.58 5.47 4.58
C PHE A 52 -12.77 6.37 4.97
N PRO A 53 -13.38 7.08 4.02
CA PRO A 53 -14.61 7.80 4.27
C PRO A 53 -15.78 6.84 4.48
N ILE A 54 -16.80 7.29 5.19
CA ILE A 54 -18.11 6.63 5.23
C ILE A 54 -18.93 7.18 4.05
N PRO A 55 -19.49 6.35 3.17
CA PRO A 55 -20.38 6.81 2.09
C PRO A 55 -21.56 7.61 2.61
N LEU A 56 -21.88 8.71 1.95
CA LEU A 56 -23.04 9.55 2.25
C LEU A 56 -24.15 9.25 1.25
N VAL A 57 -24.86 8.15 1.49
CA VAL A 57 -25.98 7.69 0.66
C VAL A 57 -27.21 7.40 1.56
N GLU A 58 -28.38 7.30 0.95
CA GLU A 58 -29.56 6.82 1.64
C GLU A 58 -29.35 5.36 2.08
N LYS A 59 -29.52 5.10 3.37
CA LYS A 59 -29.31 3.76 3.93
C LYS A 59 -30.45 2.83 3.60
N LEU A 60 -30.10 1.60 3.30
CA LEU A 60 -31.06 0.51 3.25
C LEU A 60 -31.42 0.07 4.69
N PRO A 61 -32.70 -0.12 5.03
CA PRO A 61 -33.15 -0.51 6.37
C PRO A 61 -32.90 -2.01 6.61
N LEU A 62 -31.66 -2.44 6.47
CA LEU A 62 -31.21 -3.82 6.60
C LEU A 62 -30.10 -3.94 7.64
N LYS A 63 -30.02 -5.13 8.24
CA LYS A 63 -28.96 -5.54 9.15
C LYS A 63 -28.02 -6.47 8.41
N MET A 64 -26.82 -6.02 8.11
CA MET A 64 -25.85 -6.76 7.32
C MET A 64 -24.70 -7.31 8.15
N GLY A 65 -24.40 -8.59 7.94
CA GLY A 65 -23.13 -9.18 8.34
C GLY A 65 -22.05 -8.97 7.29
N VAL A 66 -20.80 -8.97 7.70
CA VAL A 66 -19.65 -9.10 6.79
C VAL A 66 -18.69 -10.14 7.32
N TYR A 67 -18.35 -11.10 6.46
CA TYR A 67 -17.31 -12.09 6.74
C TYR A 67 -16.05 -11.73 5.97
N LEU A 68 -14.98 -11.46 6.71
CA LEU A 68 -13.64 -11.22 6.15
C LEU A 68 -12.79 -12.43 6.44
N ASN A 69 -12.47 -13.22 5.41
CA ASN A 69 -11.64 -14.39 5.58
C ASN A 69 -10.19 -14.03 5.93
N PRO A 70 -9.42 -14.93 6.58
CA PRO A 70 -8.03 -14.68 6.94
C PRO A 70 -7.12 -14.35 5.75
N GLU A 71 -7.38 -14.91 4.57
CA GLU A 71 -6.60 -14.67 3.35
C GLU A 71 -6.75 -13.23 2.89
N LEU A 72 -7.99 -12.69 2.92
CA LEU A 72 -8.25 -11.29 2.61
C LEU A 72 -7.56 -10.35 3.60
N LEU A 73 -7.62 -10.67 4.89
CA LEU A 73 -7.02 -9.85 5.96
C LEU A 73 -5.48 -9.90 5.97
N ALA A 74 -4.89 -10.91 5.36
CA ALA A 74 -3.44 -11.04 5.20
C ALA A 74 -2.95 -10.76 3.77
N TYR A 75 -3.80 -10.22 2.90
CA TYR A 75 -3.50 -10.12 1.48
C TYR A 75 -2.34 -9.16 1.19
N VAL A 76 -1.32 -9.68 0.51
CA VAL A 76 -0.18 -8.93 -0.02
C VAL A 76 0.07 -9.36 -1.46
N HIS A 77 -0.01 -8.40 -2.37
CA HIS A 77 0.41 -8.62 -3.75
C HIS A 77 1.92 -8.43 -3.86
N ASN A 78 2.62 -9.41 -4.45
CA ASN A 78 4.07 -9.35 -4.66
C ASN A 78 4.37 -9.60 -6.14
N GLU A 79 5.20 -8.75 -6.73
CA GLU A 79 5.61 -8.87 -8.12
C GLU A 79 7.08 -8.46 -8.29
N LYS A 80 7.81 -9.19 -9.13
CA LYS A 80 9.16 -8.85 -9.52
C LYS A 80 9.16 -8.33 -10.96
N LEU A 81 9.48 -7.06 -11.12
CA LEU A 81 9.66 -6.45 -12.43
C LEU A 81 11.13 -6.55 -12.85
N GLU A 82 11.40 -7.05 -14.06
CA GLU A 82 12.77 -7.34 -14.55
C GLU A 82 13.70 -6.13 -14.47
N SER A 83 13.20 -4.93 -14.80
CA SER A 83 13.98 -3.69 -14.83
C SER A 83 13.89 -2.83 -13.58
N SER A 84 12.99 -3.15 -12.63
CA SER A 84 12.62 -2.26 -11.53
C SER A 84 12.57 -2.94 -10.15
N GLY A 85 13.01 -4.20 -10.06
CA GLY A 85 13.15 -4.92 -8.79
C GLY A 85 11.85 -5.48 -8.22
N ASN A 86 11.80 -5.63 -6.88
CA ASN A 86 10.68 -6.25 -6.18
C ASN A 86 9.67 -5.20 -5.73
N TRP A 87 8.41 -5.47 -6.00
CA TRP A 87 7.29 -4.60 -5.64
C TRP A 87 6.30 -5.37 -4.78
N SER A 88 5.74 -4.71 -3.78
CA SER A 88 4.67 -5.29 -2.97
C SER A 88 3.63 -4.24 -2.56
N ILE A 89 2.36 -4.68 -2.53
CA ILE A 89 1.22 -3.88 -2.08
C ILE A 89 0.49 -4.69 -1.00
N SER A 90 0.60 -4.26 0.26
CA SER A 90 -0.13 -4.83 1.38
C SER A 90 -1.52 -4.19 1.45
N LEU A 91 -2.55 -4.98 1.20
CA LEU A 91 -3.96 -4.56 1.18
C LEU A 91 -4.73 -5.07 2.41
N GLY A 92 -4.25 -6.14 3.06
CA GLY A 92 -5.00 -6.86 4.09
C GLY A 92 -5.50 -5.98 5.23
N ASP A 93 -4.60 -5.21 5.85
CA ASP A 93 -4.93 -4.34 7.00
C ASP A 93 -5.98 -3.26 6.65
N ALA A 94 -6.07 -2.88 5.37
CA ALA A 94 -7.01 -1.89 4.89
C ALA A 94 -8.44 -2.43 4.71
N GLN A 95 -8.61 -3.76 4.56
CA GLN A 95 -9.91 -4.35 4.21
C GLN A 95 -10.94 -4.20 5.33
N GLN A 96 -10.56 -4.49 6.57
CA GLN A 96 -11.51 -4.41 7.68
C GLN A 96 -12.06 -2.99 7.90
N PRO A 97 -11.26 -1.92 8.02
CA PRO A 97 -11.78 -0.56 8.14
C PRO A 97 -12.52 -0.10 6.88
N MET A 98 -12.11 -0.53 5.69
CA MET A 98 -12.78 -0.21 4.44
C MET A 98 -14.21 -0.77 4.41
N PHE A 99 -14.39 -2.08 4.62
CA PHE A 99 -15.71 -2.70 4.60
C PHE A 99 -16.58 -2.28 5.78
N LYS A 100 -15.99 -2.04 6.96
CA LYS A 100 -16.72 -1.45 8.09
C LYS A 100 -17.34 -0.11 7.69
N ASN A 101 -16.56 0.80 7.15
CA ASN A 101 -17.04 2.14 6.79
C ASN A 101 -18.04 2.10 5.62
N LEU A 102 -17.75 1.26 4.60
CA LEU A 102 -18.65 1.06 3.47
C LEU A 102 -20.05 0.62 3.93
N LEU A 103 -20.10 -0.47 4.70
CA LEU A 103 -21.40 -1.05 5.12
C LEU A 103 -22.11 -0.17 6.17
N THR A 104 -21.35 0.51 7.04
CA THR A 104 -21.93 1.50 7.98
C THR A 104 -22.62 2.65 7.24
N GLY A 105 -22.08 3.05 6.07
CA GLY A 105 -22.67 4.12 5.23
C GLY A 105 -23.91 3.65 4.45
N MET A 106 -23.97 2.37 4.08
CA MET A 106 -25.01 1.83 3.19
C MET A 106 -26.21 1.20 3.89
N PHE A 107 -26.03 0.70 5.13
CA PHE A 107 -27.04 -0.07 5.86
C PHE A 107 -27.28 0.49 7.25
N ASP A 108 -28.45 0.22 7.80
CA ASP A 108 -28.81 0.68 9.14
C ASP A 108 -27.92 0.08 10.23
N GLN A 109 -27.62 -1.20 10.11
CA GLN A 109 -26.72 -1.91 11.03
C GLN A 109 -25.76 -2.81 10.26
N MET A 110 -24.54 -2.92 10.80
CA MET A 110 -23.54 -3.87 10.31
C MET A 110 -22.81 -4.54 11.46
N GLU A 111 -22.44 -5.81 11.30
CA GLU A 111 -21.59 -6.53 12.22
C GLU A 111 -20.63 -7.48 11.50
N PHE A 112 -19.50 -7.81 12.14
CA PHE A 112 -18.60 -8.85 11.64
C PHE A 112 -19.11 -10.22 12.10
N VAL A 113 -19.13 -11.18 11.17
CA VAL A 113 -19.54 -12.56 11.45
C VAL A 113 -18.38 -13.53 11.31
N ALA A 114 -18.45 -14.65 12.03
CA ALA A 114 -17.42 -15.68 11.99
C ALA A 114 -17.65 -16.72 10.88
N ASP A 115 -18.89 -16.92 10.46
CA ASP A 115 -19.27 -17.88 9.42
C ASP A 115 -20.45 -17.33 8.61
N PRO A 116 -20.29 -17.17 7.28
CA PRO A 116 -21.35 -16.66 6.43
C PRO A 116 -22.49 -17.67 6.18
N GLN A 117 -22.26 -18.96 6.43
CA GLN A 117 -23.26 -20.01 6.23
C GLN A 117 -24.08 -20.30 7.51
N SER A 118 -23.61 -19.81 8.64
CA SER A 118 -24.30 -19.93 9.93
C SER A 118 -24.33 -18.57 10.65
N PRO A 119 -24.94 -17.54 10.01
CA PRO A 119 -24.93 -16.19 10.58
C PRO A 119 -25.88 -16.09 11.78
N PRO A 120 -25.73 -15.06 12.62
CA PRO A 120 -26.72 -14.70 13.63
C PRO A 120 -28.13 -14.53 13.02
N ALA A 121 -29.16 -15.04 13.70
CA ALA A 121 -30.53 -15.07 13.17
C ALA A 121 -31.20 -13.69 12.98
N ASN A 122 -30.57 -12.62 13.47
CA ASN A 122 -31.06 -11.25 13.35
C ASN A 122 -30.56 -10.53 12.09
N LEU A 123 -29.73 -11.17 11.26
CA LEU A 123 -29.19 -10.58 10.04
C LEU A 123 -30.10 -10.84 8.84
N ASP A 124 -30.20 -9.84 7.97
CA ASP A 124 -30.89 -9.97 6.69
C ASP A 124 -30.03 -10.64 5.63
N GLY A 125 -28.73 -10.39 5.66
CA GLY A 125 -27.75 -11.01 4.76
C GLY A 125 -26.33 -10.83 5.24
N VAL A 126 -25.41 -11.59 4.62
CA VAL A 126 -23.97 -11.57 4.90
C VAL A 126 -23.19 -11.34 3.62
N LEU A 127 -22.38 -10.30 3.59
CA LEU A 127 -21.45 -10.00 2.50
C LEU A 127 -20.10 -10.69 2.74
N VAL A 128 -19.58 -11.33 1.72
CA VAL A 128 -18.24 -11.97 1.73
C VAL A 128 -17.43 -11.40 0.58
N PRO A 129 -16.57 -10.42 0.82
CA PRO A 129 -15.61 -9.94 -0.17
C PRO A 129 -14.39 -10.85 -0.24
N ASN A 130 -13.81 -10.98 -1.44
CA ASN A 130 -12.50 -11.58 -1.66
C ASN A 130 -11.75 -10.79 -2.73
N ILE A 131 -10.40 -10.73 -2.64
CA ILE A 131 -9.56 -10.20 -3.72
C ILE A 131 -9.17 -11.39 -4.61
N GLU A 132 -9.57 -11.35 -5.88
CA GLU A 132 -9.18 -12.35 -6.86
C GLU A 132 -7.85 -12.03 -7.51
N GLU A 133 -7.65 -10.75 -7.85
CA GLU A 133 -6.49 -10.32 -8.62
C GLU A 133 -6.12 -8.87 -8.28
N VAL A 134 -4.83 -8.61 -8.23
CA VAL A 134 -4.28 -7.26 -8.18
C VAL A 134 -3.28 -7.13 -9.31
N GLN A 135 -3.39 -6.07 -10.06
CA GLN A 135 -2.42 -5.67 -11.08
C GLN A 135 -1.98 -4.24 -10.82
N PHE A 136 -0.77 -3.90 -11.19
CA PHE A 136 -0.30 -2.52 -11.16
C PHE A 136 0.62 -2.22 -12.32
N SER A 137 0.77 -0.95 -12.65
CA SER A 137 1.78 -0.46 -13.56
C SER A 137 2.53 0.73 -12.96
N ILE A 138 3.78 0.88 -13.39
CA ILE A 138 4.64 1.98 -12.95
C ILE A 138 5.03 2.86 -14.14
N PRO A 139 5.37 4.15 -13.92
CA PRO A 139 5.70 5.10 -14.98
C PRO A 139 6.75 4.59 -15.98
N SER A 140 7.78 3.90 -15.48
CA SER A 140 8.86 3.38 -16.34
C SER A 140 8.42 2.26 -17.29
N GLN A 141 7.37 1.48 -16.96
CA GLN A 141 6.84 0.43 -17.82
C GLN A 141 5.94 0.98 -18.92
N THR A 142 5.07 1.93 -18.57
CA THR A 142 4.03 2.46 -19.48
C THR A 142 4.48 3.69 -20.24
N ARG A 143 5.63 4.28 -19.88
CA ARG A 143 6.10 5.58 -20.37
C ARG A 143 5.07 6.70 -20.11
N SER A 144 4.31 6.57 -19.04
CA SER A 144 3.36 7.56 -18.55
C SER A 144 3.90 8.22 -17.28
N ASP A 145 3.20 9.23 -16.77
CA ASP A 145 3.53 9.86 -15.49
C ASP A 145 2.77 9.22 -14.32
N TYR A 146 2.17 8.02 -14.49
CA TYR A 146 1.22 7.48 -13.52
C TYR A 146 1.64 6.12 -12.97
N TYR A 147 1.48 5.97 -11.66
CA TYR A 147 1.26 4.69 -11.00
C TYR A 147 -0.21 4.34 -11.12
N GLU A 148 -0.51 3.11 -11.50
CA GLU A 148 -1.87 2.63 -11.70
C GLU A 148 -2.05 1.30 -10.99
N VAL A 149 -3.20 1.10 -10.34
CA VAL A 149 -3.53 -0.13 -9.62
C VAL A 149 -4.95 -0.55 -9.98
N TRP A 150 -5.11 -1.82 -10.32
CA TRP A 150 -6.40 -2.48 -10.53
C TRP A 150 -6.56 -3.54 -9.46
N ILE A 151 -7.73 -3.58 -8.81
CA ILE A 151 -8.09 -4.59 -7.83
C ILE A 151 -9.39 -5.23 -8.29
N ARG A 152 -9.36 -6.53 -8.57
CA ARG A 152 -10.56 -7.30 -8.86
C ARG A 152 -11.02 -7.99 -7.59
N TYR A 153 -12.18 -7.58 -7.11
CA TYR A 153 -12.90 -8.22 -6.03
C TYR A 153 -13.91 -9.22 -6.57
N GLN A 154 -14.15 -10.28 -5.81
CA GLN A 154 -15.30 -11.17 -5.94
C GLN A 154 -16.16 -11.02 -4.69
N PHE A 155 -17.42 -10.68 -4.87
CA PHE A 155 -18.38 -10.53 -3.80
C PHE A 155 -19.37 -11.67 -3.81
N LYS A 156 -19.64 -12.25 -2.62
CA LYS A 156 -20.73 -13.18 -2.40
C LYS A 156 -21.68 -12.57 -1.39
N LEU A 157 -22.98 -12.70 -1.66
CA LEU A 157 -24.04 -12.34 -0.74
C LEU A 157 -24.76 -13.61 -0.31
N TYR A 158 -24.83 -13.84 0.98
CA TYR A 158 -25.62 -14.89 1.58
C TYR A 158 -26.87 -14.27 2.25
N SER A 159 -27.97 -15.01 2.28
CA SER A 159 -29.17 -14.65 3.05
C SER A 159 -28.92 -14.81 4.56
N GLY A 160 -29.86 -14.33 5.37
CA GLY A 160 -29.81 -14.52 6.83
C GLY A 160 -29.90 -15.98 7.32
N ASP A 161 -30.31 -16.90 6.44
CA ASP A 161 -30.31 -18.35 6.68
C ASP A 161 -29.13 -19.09 6.03
N GLY A 162 -28.11 -18.35 5.54
CA GLY A 162 -26.85 -18.88 5.03
C GLY A 162 -26.87 -19.40 3.61
N GLN A 163 -27.92 -19.14 2.81
CA GLN A 163 -27.98 -19.54 1.40
C GLN A 163 -27.28 -18.50 0.53
N LEU A 164 -26.50 -18.95 -0.47
CA LEU A 164 -25.86 -18.07 -1.46
C LEU A 164 -26.94 -17.44 -2.35
N LEU A 165 -27.05 -16.12 -2.32
CA LEU A 165 -27.99 -15.34 -3.12
C LEU A 165 -27.38 -14.80 -4.40
N ALA A 166 -26.15 -14.27 -4.30
CA ALA A 166 -25.47 -13.62 -5.41
C ALA A 166 -23.95 -13.85 -5.34
N ASP A 167 -23.33 -13.86 -6.51
CA ASP A 167 -21.88 -13.96 -6.69
C ASP A 167 -21.52 -13.11 -7.90
N TRP A 168 -20.70 -12.04 -7.71
CA TRP A 168 -20.38 -11.11 -8.78
C TRP A 168 -18.99 -10.47 -8.62
N PRO A 169 -18.29 -10.18 -9.72
CA PRO A 169 -17.04 -9.48 -9.70
C PRO A 169 -17.24 -7.96 -9.66
N LEU A 170 -16.22 -7.25 -9.14
CA LEU A 170 -16.07 -5.82 -9.22
C LEU A 170 -14.60 -5.49 -9.46
N THR A 171 -14.28 -4.74 -10.51
CA THR A 171 -12.93 -4.26 -10.76
C THR A 171 -12.85 -2.78 -10.41
N ALA A 172 -11.96 -2.45 -9.49
CA ALA A 172 -11.68 -1.09 -9.06
C ALA A 172 -10.35 -0.60 -9.66
N TYR A 173 -10.25 0.70 -9.88
CA TYR A 173 -9.09 1.34 -10.48
C TYR A 173 -8.64 2.56 -9.70
N GLY A 174 -7.33 2.72 -9.54
CA GLY A 174 -6.75 3.91 -8.95
C GLY A 174 -5.48 4.33 -9.65
N LYS A 175 -5.24 5.63 -9.72
CA LYS A 175 -4.02 6.20 -10.30
C LYS A 175 -3.48 7.36 -9.48
N ALA A 176 -2.16 7.56 -9.57
CA ALA A 176 -1.47 8.67 -8.93
C ALA A 176 -0.34 9.17 -9.82
N ASN A 177 -0.22 10.50 -9.97
CA ASN A 177 0.82 11.11 -10.79
C ASN A 177 2.14 11.14 -10.03
N GLU A 178 3.23 10.60 -10.60
CA GLU A 178 4.55 10.54 -9.98
C GLU A 178 5.13 11.91 -9.63
N ARG A 179 4.79 12.95 -10.42
CA ARG A 179 5.30 14.31 -10.23
C ARG A 179 4.87 14.92 -8.89
N ASN A 180 3.82 14.38 -8.27
CA ASN A 180 3.34 14.86 -6.97
C ASN A 180 4.21 14.40 -5.79
N TYR A 181 5.16 13.45 -6.00
CA TYR A 181 5.86 12.75 -4.91
C TYR A 181 7.38 12.90 -4.94
N GLY A 182 7.94 13.55 -5.96
CA GLY A 182 9.37 13.84 -6.08
C GLY A 182 10.24 12.58 -5.98
N MET A 183 11.30 12.63 -5.16
CA MET A 183 12.25 11.52 -5.01
C MET A 183 11.68 10.25 -4.34
N GLN A 184 10.52 10.34 -3.69
CA GLN A 184 9.82 9.22 -3.06
C GLN A 184 8.66 8.68 -3.91
N SER A 185 8.64 9.01 -5.20
CA SER A 185 7.54 8.69 -6.12
C SER A 185 7.17 7.20 -6.11
N ASN A 186 8.15 6.29 -6.07
CA ASN A 186 7.89 4.85 -6.09
C ASN A 186 6.98 4.38 -4.95
N GLN A 187 7.28 4.78 -3.71
CA GLN A 187 6.47 4.37 -2.56
C GLN A 187 5.17 5.18 -2.46
N GLN A 188 5.28 6.50 -2.45
CA GLN A 188 4.12 7.37 -2.24
C GLN A 188 3.14 7.33 -3.41
N GLY A 189 3.64 7.26 -4.65
CA GLY A 189 2.82 7.15 -5.85
C GLY A 189 2.07 5.83 -5.92
N LEU A 190 2.75 4.69 -5.69
CA LEU A 190 2.09 3.39 -5.68
C LEU A 190 1.09 3.26 -4.53
N GLN A 191 1.44 3.74 -3.32
CA GLN A 191 0.53 3.76 -2.17
C GLN A 191 -0.74 4.59 -2.46
N ALA A 192 -0.58 5.77 -3.05
CA ALA A 192 -1.71 6.64 -3.40
C ALA A 192 -2.60 6.03 -4.49
N ALA A 193 -2.02 5.37 -5.50
CA ALA A 193 -2.77 4.64 -6.52
C ALA A 193 -3.56 3.48 -5.91
N ALA A 194 -2.94 2.69 -5.02
CA ALA A 194 -3.62 1.59 -4.34
C ALA A 194 -4.75 2.08 -3.41
N LEU A 195 -4.53 3.18 -2.67
CA LEU A 195 -5.59 3.80 -1.87
C LEU A 195 -6.74 4.32 -2.74
N ALA A 196 -6.42 4.92 -3.90
CA ALA A 196 -7.42 5.37 -4.85
C ALA A 196 -8.26 4.19 -5.38
N ALA A 197 -7.64 3.05 -5.72
CA ALA A 197 -8.34 1.83 -6.13
C ALA A 197 -9.28 1.29 -5.02
N CYS A 198 -8.85 1.28 -3.76
CA CYS A 198 -9.71 0.90 -2.65
C CYS A 198 -10.94 1.83 -2.50
N ARG A 199 -10.74 3.14 -2.67
CA ARG A 199 -11.85 4.12 -2.62
C ARG A 199 -12.79 3.99 -3.82
N ASP A 200 -12.25 3.68 -4.98
CA ASP A 200 -13.03 3.39 -6.18
C ASP A 200 -13.89 2.13 -5.99
N ALA A 201 -13.31 1.07 -5.36
CA ALA A 201 -14.06 -0.13 -4.99
C ALA A 201 -15.27 0.19 -4.10
N MET A 202 -15.09 1.05 -3.09
CA MET A 202 -16.18 1.48 -2.21
C MET A 202 -17.27 2.24 -2.99
N ALA A 203 -16.86 3.20 -3.82
CA ALA A 203 -17.78 4.00 -4.62
C ALA A 203 -18.56 3.14 -5.62
N PHE A 204 -17.85 2.27 -6.32
CA PHE A 204 -18.46 1.41 -7.33
C PHE A 204 -19.38 0.36 -6.71
N PHE A 205 -18.99 -0.25 -5.59
CA PHE A 205 -19.86 -1.14 -4.83
C PHE A 205 -21.15 -0.44 -4.40
N THR A 206 -21.05 0.78 -3.87
CA THR A 206 -22.21 1.57 -3.42
C THR A 206 -23.22 1.78 -4.55
N ILE A 207 -22.73 2.04 -5.77
CA ILE A 207 -23.58 2.27 -6.96
C ILE A 207 -24.14 0.95 -7.50
N GLN A 208 -23.30 -0.09 -7.57
CA GLN A 208 -23.62 -1.34 -8.26
C GLN A 208 -24.51 -2.26 -7.44
N PHE A 209 -24.41 -2.25 -6.10
CA PHE A 209 -25.02 -3.25 -5.22
C PHE A 209 -26.49 -3.51 -5.51
N GLN A 210 -27.30 -2.45 -5.57
CA GLN A 210 -28.74 -2.56 -5.85
C GLN A 210 -29.07 -2.92 -7.30
N GLY A 211 -28.10 -2.79 -8.21
CA GLY A 211 -28.23 -3.12 -9.63
C GLY A 211 -27.89 -4.57 -9.98
N VAL A 212 -27.24 -5.32 -9.09
CA VAL A 212 -26.93 -6.74 -9.28
C VAL A 212 -28.24 -7.54 -9.28
N PRO A 213 -28.60 -8.26 -10.37
CA PRO A 213 -29.94 -8.84 -10.51
C PRO A 213 -30.40 -9.68 -9.32
N PRO A 214 -29.64 -10.68 -8.80
CA PRO A 214 -30.09 -11.45 -7.64
C PRO A 214 -30.20 -10.60 -6.35
N VAL A 215 -29.36 -9.56 -6.20
CA VAL A 215 -29.45 -8.63 -5.06
C VAL A 215 -30.72 -7.80 -5.15
N LYS A 216 -31.06 -7.31 -6.37
CA LYS A 216 -32.28 -6.55 -6.61
C LYS A 216 -33.53 -7.36 -6.25
N ASP A 217 -33.59 -8.65 -6.67
CA ASP A 217 -34.71 -9.52 -6.37
C ASP A 217 -34.81 -9.79 -4.87
N TRP A 218 -33.69 -10.01 -4.20
CA TRP A 218 -33.64 -10.18 -2.75
C TRP A 218 -34.09 -8.91 -2.01
N LEU A 219 -33.65 -7.72 -2.43
CA LEU A 219 -34.08 -6.44 -1.85
C LEU A 219 -35.59 -6.24 -2.00
N ALA A 220 -36.16 -6.54 -3.17
CA ALA A 220 -37.59 -6.41 -3.42
C ALA A 220 -38.46 -7.35 -2.52
N ALA A 221 -37.87 -8.46 -2.04
CA ALA A 221 -38.55 -9.36 -1.11
C ALA A 221 -38.38 -8.93 0.36
N LYS A 222 -37.47 -8.03 0.68
CA LYS A 222 -37.14 -7.58 2.05
C LYS A 222 -37.69 -6.19 2.38
N LEU A 223 -37.82 -5.32 1.38
CA LEU A 223 -38.25 -3.93 1.51
C LEU A 223 -39.69 -3.74 1.01
#